data_2ddc27fd47f62f78ed9932a8d7dd6b02
#
_entry.id   2ddc27fd47f62f78ed9932a8d7dd6b02
#
_cell.length_a   1.000
_cell.length_b   1.000
_cell.length_c   1.000
_cell.angle_alpha   90.00
_cell.angle_beta   90.00
_cell.angle_gamma   90.00
#
_symmetry.space_group_name_H-M   'P 1'
#
loop_
_entity.id
_entity.type
_entity.pdbx_description
1 polymer ?
#
loop_
_entity_poly.entity_id
_entity_poly.type
_entity_poly.pdbx_seq_one_letter_code
_entity_poly.pdbx_strand_id
1 'polypeptide(L)'
;MFKYLFFLFSITMFSQQTEIQQYKVINTIDNIELRYYPPSMKAKVTSNNNFSKLFKYISGNNSDNTKIAMTAPVYMTNKGSLNTMEFVLPVKYLEKKIVLPKDNSIEVYKSKEGVFASITYGGYSNSNKISENYRLLVNKLNKKNITIISNQPIVLSYNSPYKVFNRRNEILLEVVYKSN
;
A
#
# COMPACT_ATOMS: atom_id res chain seq x y z
N MET A 1 15.05 52.50 29.15
CA MET A 1 15.82 51.37 28.61
C MET A 1 14.89 50.16 28.61
N PHE A 2 14.17 49.92 27.51
CA PHE A 2 13.20 48.81 27.38
C PHE A 2 13.94 47.55 26.86
N LYS A 3 14.00 46.48 27.68
CA LYS A 3 14.49 45.15 27.27
C LYS A 3 13.35 44.38 26.58
N TYR A 4 13.42 44.22 25.28
CA TYR A 4 12.53 43.31 24.56
C TYR A 4 12.98 41.85 24.80
N LEU A 5 12.16 41.10 25.52
CA LEU A 5 12.34 39.68 25.74
C LEU A 5 11.72 38.95 24.53
N PHE A 6 12.56 38.48 23.63
CA PHE A 6 12.14 37.66 22.47
C PHE A 6 11.84 36.23 22.97
N PHE A 7 10.55 35.89 23.07
CA PHE A 7 10.12 34.51 23.37
C PHE A 7 10.16 33.70 22.07
N LEU A 8 11.20 32.91 21.88
CA LEU A 8 11.29 31.91 20.78
C LEU A 8 10.32 30.77 21.09
N PHE A 9 9.14 30.83 20.47
CA PHE A 9 8.19 29.71 20.47
C PHE A 9 8.68 28.63 19.48
N SER A 10 9.36 27.61 19.97
CA SER A 10 9.74 26.46 19.14
C SER A 10 8.49 25.60 18.86
N ILE A 11 7.92 25.76 17.68
CA ILE A 11 6.86 24.87 17.18
C ILE A 11 7.50 23.54 16.85
N THR A 12 7.38 22.55 17.73
CA THR A 12 7.70 21.16 17.42
C THR A 12 6.65 20.64 16.44
N MET A 13 6.96 20.66 15.15
CA MET A 13 6.17 19.94 14.15
C MET A 13 6.32 18.45 14.40
N PHE A 14 5.34 17.83 15.05
CA PHE A 14 5.18 16.39 15.05
C PHE A 14 4.83 15.96 13.61
N SER A 15 5.81 15.53 12.85
CA SER A 15 5.58 14.80 11.60
C SER A 15 4.93 13.48 11.96
N GLN A 16 3.64 13.35 11.70
CA GLN A 16 2.91 12.09 11.90
C GLN A 16 3.44 11.08 10.87
N GLN A 17 4.28 10.16 11.34
CA GLN A 17 4.85 9.11 10.50
C GLN A 17 3.73 8.24 9.95
N THR A 18 3.65 8.10 8.62
CA THR A 18 2.67 7.24 7.96
C THR A 18 2.90 5.78 8.37
N GLU A 19 1.88 5.13 8.91
CA GLU A 19 1.93 3.71 9.25
C GLU A 19 2.18 2.88 8.00
N ILE A 20 3.10 1.92 8.09
CA ILE A 20 3.42 0.98 7.00
C ILE A 20 2.81 -0.37 7.33
N GLN A 21 2.12 -0.97 6.35
CA GLN A 21 1.58 -2.31 6.48
C GLN A 21 2.68 -3.30 6.87
N GLN A 22 2.44 -4.07 7.92
CA GLN A 22 3.38 -5.06 8.43
C GLN A 22 3.43 -6.29 7.53
N TYR A 23 4.63 -6.83 7.35
CA TYR A 23 4.89 -8.13 6.73
C TYR A 23 6.14 -8.75 7.35
N LYS A 24 6.30 -10.05 7.19
CA LYS A 24 7.51 -10.77 7.58
C LYS A 24 8.23 -11.24 6.33
N VAL A 25 9.50 -10.87 6.16
CA VAL A 25 10.36 -11.48 5.14
C VAL A 25 10.69 -12.90 5.59
N ILE A 26 10.29 -13.88 4.79
CA ILE A 26 10.50 -15.31 5.07
C ILE A 26 11.67 -15.89 4.28
N ASN A 27 12.02 -15.27 3.15
CA ASN A 27 13.19 -15.60 2.36
C ASN A 27 13.58 -14.43 1.44
N THR A 28 14.84 -14.42 0.98
CA THR A 28 15.34 -13.46 -0.01
C THR A 28 16.07 -14.22 -1.12
N ILE A 29 15.74 -13.92 -2.36
CA ILE A 29 16.32 -14.50 -3.57
C ILE A 29 16.84 -13.35 -4.43
N ASP A 30 18.13 -13.13 -4.45
CA ASP A 30 18.75 -11.96 -5.07
C ASP A 30 18.12 -10.64 -4.55
N ASN A 31 17.41 -9.91 -5.44
CA ASN A 31 16.68 -8.69 -5.12
C ASN A 31 15.17 -8.90 -4.95
N ILE A 32 14.72 -10.15 -4.76
CA ILE A 32 13.33 -10.50 -4.51
C ILE A 32 13.18 -10.92 -3.05
N GLU A 33 12.18 -10.40 -2.38
CA GLU A 33 11.77 -10.86 -1.05
C GLU A 33 10.50 -11.71 -1.15
N LEU A 34 10.53 -12.88 -0.50
CA LEU A 34 9.33 -13.65 -0.22
C LEU A 34 8.81 -13.21 1.14
N ARG A 35 7.58 -12.71 1.15
CA ARG A 35 6.98 -12.06 2.31
C ARG A 35 5.68 -12.73 2.69
N TYR A 36 5.52 -12.98 3.98
CA TYR A 36 4.23 -13.31 4.57
C TYR A 36 3.53 -12.02 4.99
N TYR A 37 2.32 -11.82 4.51
CA TYR A 37 1.44 -10.73 4.92
C TYR A 37 0.34 -11.29 5.82
N PRO A 38 0.21 -10.84 7.07
CA PRO A 38 -0.92 -11.18 7.91
C PRO A 38 -2.20 -10.51 7.39
N PRO A 39 -3.39 -10.95 7.86
CA PRO A 39 -4.64 -10.27 7.55
C PRO A 39 -4.58 -8.79 7.88
N SER A 40 -5.19 -7.95 7.04
CA SER A 40 -5.30 -6.51 7.26
C SER A 40 -6.68 -6.01 6.83
N MET A 41 -7.15 -4.93 7.45
CA MET A 41 -8.35 -4.24 6.97
C MET A 41 -7.99 -3.38 5.77
N LYS A 42 -8.80 -3.45 4.70
CA LYS A 42 -8.60 -2.71 3.46
C LYS A 42 -9.89 -2.06 3.00
N ALA A 43 -9.75 -0.88 2.40
CA ALA A 43 -10.81 -0.20 1.67
C ALA A 43 -10.48 -0.26 0.17
N LYS A 44 -11.38 -0.80 -0.64
CA LYS A 44 -11.19 -1.07 -2.08
C LYS A 44 -12.23 -0.34 -2.90
N VAL A 45 -11.82 0.19 -4.05
CA VAL A 45 -12.72 0.77 -5.05
C VAL A 45 -12.20 0.46 -6.46
N THR A 46 -13.13 0.27 -7.39
CA THR A 46 -12.85 0.09 -8.82
C THR A 46 -13.61 1.16 -9.59
N SER A 47 -12.90 2.18 -10.06
CA SER A 47 -13.48 3.32 -10.82
C SER A 47 -12.38 4.11 -11.53
N ASN A 48 -12.77 5.17 -12.25
CA ASN A 48 -11.81 6.09 -12.87
C ASN A 48 -11.25 7.15 -11.89
N ASN A 49 -11.84 7.27 -10.67
CA ASN A 49 -11.44 8.27 -9.67
C ASN A 49 -11.17 7.63 -8.29
N ASN A 50 -10.42 6.54 -8.30
CA ASN A 50 -10.19 5.68 -7.14
C ASN A 50 -9.61 6.43 -5.95
N PHE A 51 -8.51 7.16 -6.18
CA PHE A 51 -7.81 7.86 -5.10
C PHE A 51 -8.70 8.88 -4.40
N SER A 52 -9.42 9.69 -5.15
CA SER A 52 -10.31 10.72 -4.58
C SER A 52 -11.43 10.11 -3.72
N LYS A 53 -12.01 9.00 -4.16
CA LYS A 53 -13.06 8.30 -3.41
C LYS A 53 -12.52 7.75 -2.10
N LEU A 54 -11.42 7.00 -2.14
CA LEU A 54 -10.78 6.45 -0.93
C LEU A 54 -10.28 7.54 0.00
N PHE A 55 -9.72 8.62 -0.56
CA PHE A 55 -9.25 9.76 0.23
C PHE A 55 -10.40 10.49 0.94
N LYS A 56 -11.54 10.68 0.27
CA LYS A 56 -12.75 11.23 0.92
C LYS A 56 -13.22 10.34 2.07
N TYR A 57 -13.24 9.01 1.87
CA TYR A 57 -13.60 8.05 2.91
C TYR A 57 -12.72 8.20 4.16
N ILE A 58 -11.39 8.18 4.01
CA ILE A 58 -10.49 8.32 5.16
C ILE A 58 -10.44 9.74 5.74
N SER A 59 -10.87 10.75 4.99
CA SER A 59 -10.94 12.15 5.44
C SER A 59 -12.21 12.49 6.22
N GLY A 60 -13.09 11.52 6.46
CA GLY A 60 -14.30 11.70 7.27
C GLY A 60 -15.63 11.50 6.53
N ASN A 61 -15.62 11.18 5.21
CA ASN A 61 -16.84 10.81 4.51
C ASN A 61 -17.20 9.34 4.77
N ASN A 62 -17.45 9.05 6.06
CA ASN A 62 -17.75 7.73 6.58
C ASN A 62 -18.85 7.80 7.66
N SER A 63 -19.29 6.64 8.15
CA SER A 63 -20.40 6.51 9.10
C SER A 63 -20.23 7.34 10.39
N ASP A 64 -18.99 7.48 10.84
CA ASP A 64 -18.66 8.09 12.13
C ASP A 64 -18.17 9.55 11.98
N ASN A 65 -18.12 10.09 10.75
CA ASN A 65 -17.55 11.39 10.39
C ASN A 65 -16.12 11.62 10.96
N THR A 66 -15.34 10.56 11.08
CA THR A 66 -13.99 10.58 11.68
C THR A 66 -12.90 10.44 10.65
N LYS A 67 -11.74 11.04 10.92
CA LYS A 67 -10.54 10.84 10.10
C LYS A 67 -9.89 9.51 10.42
N ILE A 68 -9.56 8.77 9.37
CA ILE A 68 -8.75 7.55 9.40
C ILE A 68 -7.35 7.94 8.90
N ALA A 69 -6.32 7.58 9.64
CA ALA A 69 -4.95 7.92 9.23
C ALA A 69 -4.59 7.21 7.90
N MET A 70 -3.87 7.91 7.04
CA MET A 70 -3.32 7.32 5.82
C MET A 70 -2.22 6.33 6.16
N THR A 71 -2.23 5.18 5.51
CA THR A 71 -1.17 4.17 5.62
C THR A 71 -0.46 3.98 4.27
N ALA A 72 0.66 3.30 4.28
CA ALA A 72 1.38 2.86 3.08
C ALA A 72 1.57 1.32 3.12
N PRO A 73 1.66 0.69 1.97
CA PRO A 73 1.50 1.20 0.61
C PRO A 73 0.05 1.35 0.16
N VAL A 74 -0.14 2.07 -0.94
CA VAL A 74 -1.37 2.01 -1.75
C VAL A 74 -1.23 0.86 -2.74
N TYR A 75 -2.24 -0.01 -2.79
CA TYR A 75 -2.34 -1.14 -3.71
C TYR A 75 -3.05 -0.74 -4.98
N MET A 76 -2.53 -1.12 -6.13
CA MET A 76 -3.13 -0.88 -7.43
C MET A 76 -3.09 -2.15 -8.27
N THR A 77 -4.22 -2.51 -8.87
CA THR A 77 -4.33 -3.61 -9.83
C THR A 77 -5.11 -3.17 -11.04
N ASN A 78 -4.69 -3.62 -12.22
CA ASN A 78 -5.39 -3.35 -13.47
C ASN A 78 -6.22 -4.58 -13.85
N LYS A 79 -7.54 -4.42 -13.97
CA LYS A 79 -8.44 -5.44 -14.48
C LYS A 79 -9.12 -4.93 -15.75
N GLY A 80 -8.48 -5.12 -16.90
CA GLY A 80 -9.01 -4.66 -18.19
C GLY A 80 -9.07 -3.14 -18.29
N SER A 81 -10.25 -2.57 -18.55
CA SER A 81 -10.47 -1.12 -18.70
C SER A 81 -10.54 -0.35 -17.39
N LEU A 82 -10.74 -1.01 -16.26
CA LEU A 82 -10.88 -0.37 -14.95
C LEU A 82 -9.74 -0.73 -14.02
N ASN A 83 -9.27 0.28 -13.30
CA ASN A 83 -8.25 0.12 -12.28
C ASN A 83 -8.91 -0.04 -10.92
N THR A 84 -8.40 -0.97 -10.13
CA THR A 84 -8.75 -1.12 -8.71
C THR A 84 -7.66 -0.51 -7.86
N MET A 85 -8.06 0.22 -6.81
CA MET A 85 -7.16 0.77 -5.80
C MET A 85 -7.62 0.34 -4.41
N GLU A 86 -6.65 0.04 -3.54
CA GLU A 86 -6.93 -0.30 -2.15
C GLU A 86 -6.03 0.52 -1.21
N PHE A 87 -6.64 1.05 -0.16
CA PHE A 87 -5.93 1.58 1.00
C PHE A 87 -5.93 0.54 2.11
N VAL A 88 -4.79 0.27 2.68
CA VAL A 88 -4.70 -0.48 3.94
C VAL A 88 -5.17 0.45 5.05
N LEU A 89 -6.03 -0.01 5.93
CA LEU A 89 -6.44 0.75 7.10
C LEU A 89 -5.47 0.50 8.26
N PRO A 90 -5.28 1.47 9.17
CA PRO A 90 -4.42 1.29 10.34
C PRO A 90 -4.72 -0.01 11.11
N VAL A 91 -3.69 -0.65 11.65
CA VAL A 91 -3.78 -1.96 12.30
C VAL A 91 -4.84 -2.03 13.39
N LYS A 92 -5.09 -0.93 14.07
CA LYS A 92 -6.16 -0.82 15.09
C LYS A 92 -7.55 -1.21 14.60
N TYR A 93 -7.80 -1.15 13.29
CA TYR A 93 -9.11 -1.52 12.70
C TYR A 93 -9.29 -3.02 12.50
N LEU A 94 -8.28 -3.84 12.79
CA LEU A 94 -8.45 -5.31 12.87
C LEU A 94 -9.31 -5.73 14.06
N GLU A 95 -9.26 -4.97 15.17
CA GLU A 95 -9.93 -5.27 16.42
C GLU A 95 -11.10 -4.32 16.74
N LYS A 96 -11.12 -3.14 16.10
CA LYS A 96 -12.16 -2.14 16.31
C LYS A 96 -13.30 -2.32 15.33
N LYS A 97 -14.47 -1.75 15.70
CA LYS A 97 -15.62 -1.61 14.78
C LYS A 97 -15.16 -0.92 13.50
N ILE A 98 -15.54 -1.51 12.37
CA ILE A 98 -15.26 -0.95 11.05
C ILE A 98 -16.09 0.31 10.86
N VAL A 99 -15.43 1.40 10.47
CA VAL A 99 -16.06 2.64 10.05
C VAL A 99 -16.47 2.49 8.58
N LEU A 100 -17.79 2.44 8.31
CA LEU A 100 -18.29 2.19 6.95
C LEU A 100 -18.19 3.43 6.06
N PRO A 101 -17.85 3.28 4.77
CA PRO A 101 -17.89 4.38 3.81
C PRO A 101 -19.34 4.83 3.55
N LYS A 102 -19.54 6.12 3.27
CA LYS A 102 -20.82 6.65 2.77
C LYS A 102 -20.99 6.44 1.26
N ASP A 103 -19.89 6.22 0.55
CA ASP A 103 -19.87 5.88 -0.89
C ASP A 103 -19.99 4.36 -1.04
N ASN A 104 -21.14 3.88 -1.53
CA ASN A 104 -21.43 2.47 -1.71
C ASN A 104 -20.52 1.77 -2.74
N SER A 105 -19.73 2.51 -3.53
CA SER A 105 -18.73 1.93 -4.43
C SER A 105 -17.46 1.49 -3.71
N ILE A 106 -17.28 1.84 -2.43
CA ILE A 106 -16.14 1.44 -1.62
C ILE A 106 -16.50 0.22 -0.80
N GLU A 107 -15.76 -0.85 -0.98
CA GLU A 107 -15.83 -2.06 -0.17
C GLU A 107 -14.78 -2.02 0.93
N VAL A 108 -15.17 -2.23 2.19
CA VAL A 108 -14.25 -2.43 3.31
C VAL A 108 -14.27 -3.88 3.73
N TYR A 109 -13.10 -4.52 3.75
CA TYR A 109 -13.00 -5.95 4.01
C TYR A 109 -11.69 -6.30 4.75
N LYS A 110 -11.69 -7.48 5.38
CA LYS A 110 -10.49 -8.09 5.96
C LYS A 110 -9.83 -8.98 4.92
N SER A 111 -8.58 -8.67 4.55
CA SER A 111 -7.82 -9.52 3.64
C SER A 111 -7.48 -10.85 4.31
N LYS A 112 -7.31 -11.88 3.49
CA LYS A 112 -6.68 -13.13 3.94
C LYS A 112 -5.17 -12.90 4.13
N GLU A 113 -4.55 -13.75 4.93
CA GLU A 113 -3.10 -13.88 4.93
C GLU A 113 -2.61 -14.48 3.61
N GLY A 114 -1.35 -14.25 3.29
CA GLY A 114 -0.78 -14.81 2.07
C GLY A 114 0.73 -14.65 1.98
N VAL A 115 1.33 -15.44 1.10
CA VAL A 115 2.75 -15.33 0.77
C VAL A 115 2.89 -14.68 -0.61
N PHE A 116 3.73 -13.66 -0.66
CA PHE A 116 3.95 -12.86 -1.87
C PHE A 116 5.43 -12.73 -2.15
N ALA A 117 5.77 -12.80 -3.44
CA ALA A 117 7.08 -12.38 -3.93
C ALA A 117 7.03 -10.89 -4.29
N SER A 118 8.03 -10.14 -3.87
CA SER A 118 8.14 -8.70 -4.07
C SER A 118 9.45 -8.32 -4.74
N ILE A 119 9.37 -7.42 -5.73
CA ILE A 119 10.53 -6.73 -6.30
C ILE A 119 10.34 -5.21 -6.18
N THR A 120 11.36 -4.52 -5.70
CA THR A 120 11.34 -3.06 -5.49
C THR A 120 11.95 -2.32 -6.68
N TYR A 121 11.35 -1.17 -7.06
CA TYR A 121 11.88 -0.26 -8.07
C TYR A 121 11.64 1.21 -7.70
N GLY A 122 12.49 2.09 -8.24
CA GLY A 122 12.48 3.52 -7.94
C GLY A 122 11.81 4.40 -9.00
N GLY A 123 11.67 5.69 -8.67
CA GLY A 123 11.13 6.73 -9.54
C GLY A 123 9.61 6.68 -9.70
N TYR A 124 9.07 7.43 -10.67
CA TYR A 124 7.65 7.38 -11.00
C TYR A 124 7.29 6.05 -11.66
N SER A 125 6.19 5.47 -11.22
CA SER A 125 5.64 4.24 -11.80
C SER A 125 4.93 4.56 -13.12
N ASN A 126 5.22 3.78 -14.17
CA ASN A 126 4.55 3.81 -15.46
C ASN A 126 4.43 2.39 -16.03
N SER A 127 3.68 2.22 -17.09
CA SER A 127 3.42 0.89 -17.70
C SER A 127 4.69 0.15 -18.12
N ASN A 128 5.71 0.85 -18.62
CA ASN A 128 6.97 0.22 -19.02
C ASN A 128 7.73 -0.35 -17.82
N LYS A 129 7.91 0.45 -16.76
CA LYS A 129 8.56 -0.01 -15.52
C LYS A 129 7.79 -1.14 -14.84
N ILE A 130 6.47 -1.06 -14.83
CA ILE A 130 5.63 -2.15 -14.28
C ILE A 130 5.86 -3.42 -15.07
N SER A 131 5.78 -3.37 -16.40
CA SER A 131 5.95 -4.54 -17.27
C SER A 131 7.36 -5.13 -17.20
N GLU A 132 8.39 -4.28 -17.11
CA GLU A 132 9.79 -4.69 -16.96
C GLU A 132 10.01 -5.45 -15.64
N ASN A 133 9.62 -4.83 -14.51
CA ASN A 133 9.82 -5.42 -13.19
C ASN A 133 8.94 -6.66 -12.99
N TYR A 134 7.71 -6.69 -13.55
CA TYR A 134 6.86 -7.87 -13.56
C TYR A 134 7.54 -9.04 -14.28
N ARG A 135 8.04 -8.82 -15.52
CA ARG A 135 8.76 -9.86 -16.28
C ARG A 135 9.99 -10.36 -15.55
N LEU A 136 10.76 -9.44 -14.95
CA LEU A 136 11.94 -9.80 -14.17
C LEU A 136 11.57 -10.68 -12.96
N LEU A 137 10.50 -10.31 -12.23
CA LEU A 137 10.00 -11.07 -11.09
C LEU A 137 9.57 -12.48 -11.52
N VAL A 138 8.71 -12.60 -12.55
CA VAL A 138 8.23 -13.89 -13.08
C VAL A 138 9.39 -14.79 -13.52
N ASN A 139 10.35 -14.25 -14.28
CA ASN A 139 11.49 -15.02 -14.76
C ASN A 139 12.34 -15.59 -13.60
N LYS A 140 12.55 -14.80 -12.54
CA LYS A 140 13.31 -15.25 -11.37
C LYS A 140 12.56 -16.30 -10.56
N LEU A 141 11.26 -16.14 -10.38
CA LEU A 141 10.42 -17.12 -9.68
C LEU A 141 10.40 -18.46 -10.43
N ASN A 142 10.24 -18.42 -11.75
CA ASN A 142 10.26 -19.63 -12.59
C ASN A 142 11.61 -20.37 -12.51
N LYS A 143 12.75 -19.64 -12.54
CA LYS A 143 14.10 -20.22 -12.36
C LYS A 143 14.27 -20.93 -11.01
N LYS A 144 13.51 -20.53 -10.01
CA LYS A 144 13.53 -21.11 -8.65
C LYS A 144 12.39 -22.10 -8.41
N ASN A 145 11.62 -22.47 -9.45
CA ASN A 145 10.46 -23.36 -9.37
C ASN A 145 9.42 -22.91 -8.33
N ILE A 146 9.24 -21.59 -8.15
CA ILE A 146 8.23 -21.02 -7.25
C ILE A 146 6.95 -20.82 -8.04
N THR A 147 5.88 -21.47 -7.60
CA THR A 147 4.57 -21.41 -8.28
C THR A 147 3.89 -20.06 -8.00
N ILE A 148 3.54 -19.36 -9.07
CA ILE A 148 2.78 -18.11 -9.02
C ILE A 148 1.29 -18.44 -9.04
N ILE A 149 0.51 -17.88 -8.09
CA ILE A 149 -0.95 -18.05 -7.99
C ILE A 149 -1.66 -16.94 -8.77
N SER A 150 -1.20 -15.69 -8.61
CA SER A 150 -1.84 -14.53 -9.23
C SER A 150 -1.45 -14.38 -10.71
N ASN A 151 -2.47 -14.16 -11.57
CA ASN A 151 -2.24 -13.92 -13.00
C ASN A 151 -1.89 -12.47 -13.34
N GLN A 152 -1.95 -11.57 -12.37
CA GLN A 152 -1.73 -10.13 -12.56
C GLN A 152 -0.88 -9.55 -11.43
N PRO A 153 0.02 -8.60 -11.75
CA PRO A 153 0.81 -7.93 -10.73
C PRO A 153 -0.05 -6.98 -9.89
N ILE A 154 0.24 -6.96 -8.60
CA ILE A 154 -0.19 -5.89 -7.71
C ILE A 154 0.95 -4.87 -7.66
N VAL A 155 0.65 -3.61 -7.97
CA VAL A 155 1.60 -2.50 -7.87
C VAL A 155 1.41 -1.82 -6.52
N LEU A 156 2.48 -1.69 -5.76
CA LEU A 156 2.50 -0.98 -4.48
C LEU A 156 3.18 0.37 -4.62
N SER A 157 2.55 1.43 -4.13
CA SER A 157 3.14 2.76 -4.05
C SER A 157 3.23 3.22 -2.60
N TYR A 158 4.44 3.57 -2.17
CA TYR A 158 4.72 3.97 -0.78
C TYR A 158 4.74 5.48 -0.56
N ASN A 159 4.71 6.26 -1.63
CA ASN A 159 4.96 7.69 -1.54
C ASN A 159 3.81 8.52 -2.09
N SER A 160 3.64 9.70 -1.50
CA SER A 160 2.76 10.74 -2.04
C SER A 160 3.10 11.02 -3.52
N PRO A 161 2.11 11.32 -4.37
CA PRO A 161 2.34 11.69 -5.77
C PRO A 161 3.27 12.91 -5.95
N TYR A 162 3.35 13.78 -4.94
CA TYR A 162 4.20 14.98 -4.94
C TYR A 162 5.67 14.71 -4.59
N LYS A 163 6.02 13.52 -4.08
CA LYS A 163 7.41 13.18 -3.78
C LYS A 163 8.16 12.89 -5.07
N VAL A 164 9.19 13.70 -5.37
CA VAL A 164 9.97 13.60 -6.63
C VAL A 164 11.11 12.60 -6.51
N PHE A 165 11.86 12.62 -5.39
CA PHE A 165 13.07 11.81 -5.20
C PHE A 165 12.83 10.63 -4.27
N ASN A 166 13.68 9.60 -4.38
CA ASN A 166 13.69 8.41 -3.53
C ASN A 166 12.31 7.77 -3.40
N ARG A 167 11.59 7.63 -4.54
CA ARG A 167 10.30 6.93 -4.57
C ARG A 167 10.53 5.43 -4.46
N ARG A 168 9.71 4.79 -3.65
CA ARG A 168 9.64 3.33 -3.53
C ARG A 168 8.33 2.83 -4.13
N ASN A 169 8.44 1.94 -5.08
CA ASN A 169 7.34 1.16 -5.62
C ASN A 169 7.74 -0.31 -5.62
N GLU A 170 6.75 -1.19 -5.67
CA GLU A 170 6.98 -2.63 -5.72
C GLU A 170 5.99 -3.31 -6.65
N ILE A 171 6.40 -4.45 -7.21
CA ILE A 171 5.50 -5.42 -7.82
C ILE A 171 5.37 -6.58 -6.85
N LEU A 172 4.13 -6.96 -6.54
CA LEU A 172 3.80 -8.15 -5.75
C LEU A 172 3.12 -9.19 -6.63
N LEU A 173 3.50 -10.45 -6.43
CA LEU A 173 2.82 -11.63 -6.96
C LEU A 173 2.55 -12.60 -5.82
N GLU A 174 1.31 -13.07 -5.70
CA GLU A 174 0.99 -14.15 -4.77
C GLU A 174 1.59 -15.46 -5.24
N VAL A 175 2.23 -16.21 -4.33
CA VAL A 175 2.98 -17.41 -4.65
C VAL A 175 2.67 -18.56 -3.66
N VAL A 176 2.84 -19.79 -4.12
CA VAL A 176 2.92 -20.94 -3.22
C VAL A 176 4.37 -21.07 -2.78
N TYR A 177 4.63 -20.89 -1.50
CA TYR A 177 5.94 -21.08 -0.92
C TYR A 177 5.83 -21.85 0.40
N LYS A 178 6.47 -23.02 0.46
CA LYS A 178 6.65 -23.79 1.69
C LYS A 178 8.07 -23.56 2.15
N SER A 179 8.26 -22.99 3.35
CA SER A 179 9.59 -22.99 3.97
C SER A 179 9.91 -24.45 4.36
N ASN A 180 11.03 -24.93 3.89
CA ASN A 180 11.61 -26.19 4.38
C ASN A 180 12.04 -26.02 5.83
#